data_5b4dc2e4307e584cfe283f006d04d3bc
#
_entry.id   5b4dc2e4307e584cfe283f006d04d3bc
#
_cell.length_a   1.000
_cell.length_b   1.000
_cell.length_c   1.000
_cell.angle_alpha   90.00
_cell.angle_beta   90.00
_cell.angle_gamma   90.00
#
_symmetry.space_group_name_H-M   'P 1'
#
loop_
_entity.id
_entity.type
_entity.pdbx_description
1 polymer ?
#
loop_
_entity_poly.entity_id
_entity_poly.type
_entity_poly.pdbx_seq_one_letter_code
_entity_poly.pdbx_strand_id
1 'polypeptide(L)'
;MSYLVLARKWRPQSFDDLVGQEHVSRTLGNAIAQDRVAHAFLFTGVRGVGKTTSARILAKALNCLSSDGPTASPCLVCAACKEIAAGVDVDVQEIDGASHTGVDDVRRIQESLPYRPARDRHKILIVDEVHMLSGNAWNAFLKTLEEPPAHVKFIFATTEVHKVPITILSRCQRFDFKMISAQRIAERVRYILGEEKIVADEAAVQLVAREAAGSMRDALSILDQCIAFGGASLVGDEVARVLGVADRAALHALASAVVEGHADQALSQIDALARGGFDLGHVARDLLRRFRDLAVARVVPEPEPLLDLADAELADVKTLAARTNPDDLARIFTGLSKMLDDIATAGTPRHTLEIACVRLARRPPLLPIDDLLARLESLERRLGPGGGGGGGGARPGGENPGGDRKSVV
;
A
#
# COMPACT_ATOMS: atom_id res chain seq x y z
N MET A 1 -13.23 23.35 -23.28
CA MET A 1 -13.28 21.92 -22.92
C MET A 1 -12.90 21.81 -21.47
N SER A 2 -13.67 21.08 -20.66
CA SER A 2 -13.29 20.85 -19.25
C SER A 2 -12.06 19.95 -19.21
N TYR A 3 -11.07 20.30 -18.39
CA TYR A 3 -9.89 19.50 -18.14
C TYR A 3 -10.30 18.10 -17.61
N LEU A 4 -9.77 17.05 -18.20
CA LEU A 4 -10.01 15.68 -17.79
C LEU A 4 -8.71 15.11 -17.19
N VAL A 5 -8.74 14.75 -15.91
CA VAL A 5 -7.59 14.17 -15.20
C VAL A 5 -7.05 12.93 -15.91
N LEU A 6 -5.72 12.76 -15.95
CA LEU A 6 -5.05 11.69 -16.71
C LEU A 6 -5.55 10.30 -16.34
N ALA A 7 -5.81 10.04 -15.06
CA ALA A 7 -6.33 8.76 -14.59
C ALA A 7 -7.71 8.40 -15.19
N ARG A 8 -8.49 9.40 -15.66
CA ARG A 8 -9.75 9.20 -16.36
C ARG A 8 -9.57 9.18 -17.87
N LYS A 9 -8.74 10.07 -18.42
CA LYS A 9 -8.44 10.18 -19.87
C LYS A 9 -7.80 8.90 -20.39
N TRP A 10 -6.82 8.35 -19.66
CA TRP A 10 -6.03 7.17 -20.03
C TRP A 10 -6.53 5.86 -19.41
N ARG A 11 -7.80 5.84 -18.96
CA ARG A 11 -8.41 4.60 -18.47
C ARG A 11 -8.49 3.58 -19.60
N PRO A 12 -7.95 2.35 -19.42
CA PRO A 12 -8.04 1.27 -20.40
C PRO A 12 -9.44 1.04 -20.92
N GLN A 13 -9.58 0.86 -22.22
CA GLN A 13 -10.87 0.66 -22.87
C GLN A 13 -11.05 -0.77 -23.37
N SER A 14 -9.97 -1.52 -23.55
CA SER A 14 -9.93 -2.91 -24.00
C SER A 14 -9.09 -3.76 -23.05
N PHE A 15 -9.15 -5.10 -23.19
CA PHE A 15 -8.30 -6.00 -22.42
C PHE A 15 -6.83 -5.84 -22.77
N ASP A 16 -6.48 -5.45 -23.98
CA ASP A 16 -5.11 -5.27 -24.46
C ASP A 16 -4.45 -4.02 -23.85
N ASP A 17 -5.26 -3.04 -23.42
CA ASP A 17 -4.77 -1.83 -22.76
C ASP A 17 -4.41 -2.03 -21.28
N LEU A 18 -4.75 -3.19 -20.69
CA LEU A 18 -4.51 -3.49 -19.28
C LEU A 18 -3.03 -3.81 -19.06
N VAL A 19 -2.36 -2.96 -18.32
CA VAL A 19 -0.94 -3.12 -17.99
C VAL A 19 -0.76 -4.02 -16.76
N GLY A 20 0.10 -5.05 -16.88
CA GLY A 20 0.49 -5.92 -15.78
C GLY A 20 -0.57 -6.93 -15.34
N GLN A 21 -1.68 -7.06 -16.08
CA GLN A 21 -2.79 -7.98 -15.76
C GLN A 21 -3.06 -8.96 -16.90
N GLU A 22 -2.03 -9.35 -17.65
CA GLU A 22 -2.14 -10.20 -18.85
C GLU A 22 -2.79 -11.57 -18.54
N HIS A 23 -2.57 -12.09 -17.33
CA HIS A 23 -3.19 -13.34 -16.88
C HIS A 23 -4.72 -13.21 -16.73
N VAL A 24 -5.22 -12.06 -16.24
CA VAL A 24 -6.65 -11.78 -16.12
C VAL A 24 -7.26 -11.59 -17.51
N SER A 25 -6.65 -10.73 -18.34
CA SER A 25 -7.10 -10.44 -19.71
C SER A 25 -7.21 -11.72 -20.54
N ARG A 26 -6.19 -12.57 -20.52
CA ARG A 26 -6.16 -13.85 -21.24
C ARG A 26 -7.25 -14.80 -20.74
N THR A 27 -7.43 -14.93 -19.44
CA THR A 27 -8.41 -15.86 -18.87
C THR A 27 -9.83 -15.41 -19.19
N LEU A 28 -10.15 -14.12 -19.06
CA LEU A 28 -11.45 -13.57 -19.42
C LEU A 28 -11.71 -13.68 -20.93
N GLY A 29 -10.73 -13.36 -21.77
CA GLY A 29 -10.82 -13.50 -23.22
C GLY A 29 -11.09 -14.94 -23.66
N ASN A 30 -10.40 -15.92 -23.06
CA ASN A 30 -10.64 -17.34 -23.32
C ASN A 30 -12.04 -17.79 -22.85
N ALA A 31 -12.51 -17.35 -21.70
CA ALA A 31 -13.85 -17.67 -21.19
C ALA A 31 -14.94 -17.15 -22.14
N ILE A 32 -14.77 -15.94 -22.67
CA ILE A 32 -15.68 -15.34 -23.65
C ILE A 32 -15.64 -16.14 -24.96
N ALA A 33 -14.45 -16.45 -25.48
CA ALA A 33 -14.29 -17.17 -26.76
C ALA A 33 -14.88 -18.58 -26.72
N GLN A 34 -14.91 -19.21 -25.52
CA GLN A 34 -15.45 -20.56 -25.32
C GLN A 34 -16.92 -20.57 -24.87
N ASP A 35 -17.58 -19.42 -24.81
CA ASP A 35 -18.95 -19.24 -24.24
C ASP A 35 -19.10 -19.81 -22.83
N ARG A 36 -18.03 -19.70 -22.01
CA ARG A 36 -17.97 -20.18 -20.63
C ARG A 36 -17.91 -19.03 -19.63
N VAL A 37 -18.81 -18.08 -19.79
CA VAL A 37 -18.86 -16.87 -18.96
C VAL A 37 -19.64 -17.14 -17.68
N ALA A 38 -18.97 -17.11 -16.54
CA ALA A 38 -19.61 -17.29 -15.23
C ALA A 38 -20.74 -16.27 -14.99
N HIS A 39 -21.65 -16.59 -14.07
CA HIS A 39 -22.69 -15.65 -13.63
C HIS A 39 -22.18 -14.61 -12.64
N ALA A 40 -21.12 -14.92 -11.89
CA ALA A 40 -20.53 -14.03 -10.91
C ALA A 40 -19.01 -14.06 -10.94
N PHE A 41 -18.40 -12.89 -10.89
CA PHE A 41 -16.97 -12.65 -10.89
C PHE A 41 -16.59 -11.91 -9.61
N LEU A 42 -15.43 -12.23 -9.05
CA LEU A 42 -14.83 -11.50 -7.94
C LEU A 42 -13.41 -11.06 -8.32
N PHE A 43 -13.22 -9.76 -8.46
CA PHE A 43 -11.92 -9.12 -8.74
C PHE A 43 -11.28 -8.67 -7.44
N THR A 44 -10.13 -9.25 -7.08
CA THR A 44 -9.42 -8.95 -5.84
C THR A 44 -8.06 -8.35 -6.13
N GLY A 45 -7.56 -7.50 -5.24
CA GLY A 45 -6.23 -6.89 -5.37
C GLY A 45 -6.19 -5.47 -4.82
N VAL A 46 -5.00 -4.89 -4.70
CA VAL A 46 -4.80 -3.55 -4.16
C VAL A 46 -5.54 -2.47 -4.97
N ARG A 47 -5.68 -1.28 -4.39
CA ARG A 47 -6.32 -0.15 -5.06
C ARG A 47 -5.54 0.27 -6.31
N GLY A 48 -6.24 0.71 -7.36
CA GLY A 48 -5.64 1.34 -8.54
C GLY A 48 -5.00 0.40 -9.56
N VAL A 49 -5.08 -0.94 -9.40
CA VAL A 49 -4.52 -1.95 -10.32
C VAL A 49 -5.43 -2.31 -11.51
N GLY A 50 -6.63 -1.71 -11.59
CA GLY A 50 -7.52 -1.87 -12.74
C GLY A 50 -8.76 -2.76 -12.52
N LYS A 51 -9.13 -3.14 -11.28
CA LYS A 51 -10.31 -3.98 -10.99
C LYS A 51 -11.59 -3.44 -11.60
N THR A 52 -12.01 -2.23 -11.23
CA THR A 52 -13.23 -1.59 -11.75
C THR A 52 -13.16 -1.30 -13.24
N THR A 53 -11.96 -0.98 -13.75
CA THR A 53 -11.72 -0.82 -15.19
C THR A 53 -11.97 -2.14 -15.93
N SER A 54 -11.43 -3.25 -15.44
CA SER A 54 -11.65 -4.58 -16.02
C SER A 54 -13.10 -5.02 -15.93
N ALA A 55 -13.82 -4.64 -14.86
CA ALA A 55 -15.26 -4.87 -14.75
C ALA A 55 -16.03 -4.19 -15.86
N ARG A 56 -15.73 -2.92 -16.17
CA ARG A 56 -16.34 -2.18 -17.28
C ARG A 56 -15.93 -2.74 -18.65
N ILE A 57 -14.68 -3.19 -18.83
CA ILE A 57 -14.23 -3.84 -20.06
C ILE A 57 -15.00 -5.16 -20.26
N LEU A 58 -15.15 -5.97 -19.21
CA LEU A 58 -15.93 -7.20 -19.26
C LEU A 58 -17.41 -6.91 -19.60
N ALA A 59 -18.00 -5.89 -18.99
CA ALA A 59 -19.37 -5.46 -19.31
C ALA A 59 -19.51 -5.08 -20.79
N LYS A 60 -18.55 -4.31 -21.35
CA LYS A 60 -18.53 -3.99 -22.78
C LYS A 60 -18.36 -5.24 -23.65
N ALA A 61 -17.52 -6.18 -23.24
CA ALA A 61 -17.28 -7.42 -23.94
C ALA A 61 -18.54 -8.30 -24.03
N LEU A 62 -19.35 -8.33 -22.96
CA LEU A 62 -20.61 -9.08 -22.90
C LEU A 62 -21.76 -8.39 -23.66
N ASN A 63 -21.80 -7.06 -23.64
CA ASN A 63 -22.92 -6.26 -24.14
C ASN A 63 -22.64 -5.50 -25.46
N CYS A 64 -21.49 -5.73 -26.12
CA CYS A 64 -21.16 -5.04 -27.38
C CYS A 64 -22.19 -5.34 -28.46
N LEU A 65 -22.92 -4.32 -28.92
CA LEU A 65 -24.00 -4.46 -29.93
C LEU A 65 -23.50 -4.69 -31.36
N SER A 66 -22.21 -4.49 -31.64
CA SER A 66 -21.62 -4.69 -32.95
C SER A 66 -21.21 -6.13 -33.27
N SER A 67 -21.37 -7.04 -32.33
CA SER A 67 -21.11 -8.48 -32.47
C SER A 67 -22.39 -9.28 -32.22
N ASP A 68 -22.52 -10.46 -32.81
CA ASP A 68 -23.69 -11.33 -32.63
C ASP A 68 -23.72 -12.00 -31.23
N GLY A 69 -22.63 -12.00 -30.51
CA GLY A 69 -22.45 -12.58 -29.15
C GLY A 69 -21.43 -11.82 -28.32
N PRO A 70 -21.13 -12.30 -27.11
CA PRO A 70 -20.02 -11.80 -26.30
C PRO A 70 -18.71 -11.83 -27.09
N THR A 71 -17.88 -10.79 -26.96
CA THR A 71 -16.62 -10.65 -27.69
C THR A 71 -15.49 -10.17 -26.79
N ALA A 72 -14.30 -10.74 -26.93
CA ALA A 72 -13.12 -10.27 -26.19
C ALA A 72 -12.64 -8.89 -26.66
N SER A 73 -13.04 -8.48 -27.89
CA SER A 73 -12.66 -7.19 -28.49
C SER A 73 -13.90 -6.33 -28.75
N PRO A 74 -14.42 -5.62 -27.71
CA PRO A 74 -15.57 -4.74 -27.87
C PRO A 74 -15.26 -3.59 -28.85
N CYS A 75 -16.25 -3.18 -29.65
CA CYS A 75 -16.05 -2.20 -30.73
C CYS A 75 -15.77 -0.76 -30.25
N LEU A 76 -16.04 -0.42 -29.01
CA LEU A 76 -15.87 0.89 -28.37
C LEU A 76 -16.68 2.06 -28.97
N VAL A 77 -17.46 1.81 -30.05
CA VAL A 77 -18.18 2.86 -30.79
C VAL A 77 -19.69 2.72 -30.72
N CYS A 78 -20.24 1.53 -30.42
CA CYS A 78 -21.70 1.34 -30.29
C CYS A 78 -22.23 2.02 -29.01
N ALA A 79 -23.56 2.18 -28.93
CA ALA A 79 -24.21 2.84 -27.81
C ALA A 79 -23.84 2.19 -26.45
N ALA A 80 -23.99 0.86 -26.35
CA ALA A 80 -23.62 0.14 -25.12
C ALA A 80 -22.16 0.36 -24.71
N CYS A 81 -21.18 0.24 -25.64
CA CYS A 81 -19.78 0.46 -25.31
C CYS A 81 -19.50 1.88 -24.80
N LYS A 82 -20.11 2.90 -25.40
CA LYS A 82 -19.93 4.30 -25.00
C LYS A 82 -20.58 4.60 -23.65
N GLU A 83 -21.80 4.14 -23.44
CA GLU A 83 -22.56 4.37 -22.22
C GLU A 83 -21.96 3.62 -21.02
N ILE A 84 -21.51 2.37 -21.22
CA ILE A 84 -20.77 1.61 -20.18
C ILE A 84 -19.46 2.33 -19.83
N ALA A 85 -18.73 2.84 -20.82
CA ALA A 85 -17.50 3.60 -20.56
C ALA A 85 -17.78 4.88 -19.77
N ALA A 86 -18.91 5.55 -20.03
CA ALA A 86 -19.37 6.73 -19.33
C ALA A 86 -20.00 6.43 -17.95
N GLY A 87 -20.43 5.17 -17.70
CA GLY A 87 -21.13 4.75 -16.47
C GLY A 87 -22.59 5.18 -16.41
N VAL A 88 -23.25 5.28 -17.56
CA VAL A 88 -24.66 5.74 -17.68
C VAL A 88 -25.55 4.73 -18.43
N ASP A 89 -25.06 3.52 -18.66
CA ASP A 89 -25.79 2.47 -19.33
C ASP A 89 -26.96 1.98 -18.48
N VAL A 90 -28.11 1.68 -19.13
CA VAL A 90 -29.35 1.30 -18.45
C VAL A 90 -29.33 -0.14 -17.93
N ASP A 91 -28.58 -1.02 -18.58
CA ASP A 91 -28.49 -2.45 -18.26
C ASP A 91 -27.20 -2.79 -17.49
N VAL A 92 -26.28 -1.83 -17.32
CA VAL A 92 -25.03 -1.97 -16.53
C VAL A 92 -25.03 -0.99 -15.38
N GLN A 93 -25.37 -1.49 -14.20
CA GLN A 93 -25.38 -0.68 -12.97
C GLN A 93 -24.08 -0.82 -12.24
N GLU A 94 -23.44 0.30 -11.93
CA GLU A 94 -22.22 0.36 -11.12
C GLU A 94 -22.53 1.02 -9.77
N ILE A 95 -22.17 0.31 -8.70
CA ILE A 95 -22.45 0.71 -7.32
C ILE A 95 -21.14 0.69 -6.55
N ASP A 96 -20.90 1.75 -5.79
CA ASP A 96 -19.84 1.79 -4.81
C ASP A 96 -20.38 1.25 -3.46
N GLY A 97 -19.82 0.13 -3.02
CA GLY A 97 -20.19 -0.51 -1.75
C GLY A 97 -19.94 0.38 -0.53
N ALA A 98 -19.04 1.36 -0.61
CA ALA A 98 -18.81 2.30 0.48
C ALA A 98 -19.96 3.32 0.63
N SER A 99 -20.62 3.69 -0.47
CA SER A 99 -21.72 4.65 -0.49
C SER A 99 -23.09 3.98 -0.32
N HIS A 100 -23.22 2.68 -0.65
CA HIS A 100 -24.45 1.93 -0.67
C HIS A 100 -24.34 0.66 0.20
N THR A 101 -24.08 0.84 1.49
CA THR A 101 -23.86 -0.26 2.46
C THR A 101 -25.15 -0.93 2.93
N GLY A 102 -26.30 -0.30 2.65
CA GLY A 102 -27.61 -0.66 3.21
C GLY A 102 -28.25 -1.88 2.53
N VAL A 103 -29.03 -2.64 3.30
CA VAL A 103 -29.85 -3.75 2.78
C VAL A 103 -30.90 -3.28 1.79
N ASP A 104 -31.46 -2.09 2.01
CA ASP A 104 -32.56 -1.56 1.19
C ASP A 104 -32.07 -1.14 -0.21
N ASP A 105 -30.83 -0.69 -0.32
CA ASP A 105 -30.22 -0.40 -1.62
C ASP A 105 -30.03 -1.69 -2.42
N VAL A 106 -29.50 -2.73 -1.79
CA VAL A 106 -29.32 -4.05 -2.40
C VAL A 106 -30.69 -4.66 -2.78
N ARG A 107 -31.72 -4.54 -1.93
CA ARG A 107 -33.07 -5.04 -2.23
C ARG A 107 -33.67 -4.36 -3.46
N ARG A 108 -33.61 -3.02 -3.55
CA ARG A 108 -34.06 -2.26 -4.73
C ARG A 108 -33.44 -2.74 -6.03
N ILE A 109 -32.13 -3.03 -5.97
CA ILE A 109 -31.42 -3.58 -7.11
C ILE A 109 -31.93 -4.97 -7.44
N GLN A 110 -32.08 -5.85 -6.45
CA GLN A 110 -32.57 -7.22 -6.63
C GLN A 110 -33.97 -7.29 -7.23
N GLU A 111 -34.86 -6.36 -6.87
CA GLU A 111 -36.21 -6.25 -7.45
C GLU A 111 -36.16 -6.00 -8.97
N SER A 112 -35.07 -5.39 -9.45
CA SER A 112 -34.87 -5.15 -10.87
C SER A 112 -34.28 -6.32 -11.64
N LEU A 113 -33.59 -7.26 -10.97
CA LEU A 113 -32.83 -8.35 -11.62
C LEU A 113 -33.71 -9.38 -12.37
N PRO A 114 -34.93 -9.73 -11.94
CA PRO A 114 -35.77 -10.68 -12.67
C PRO A 114 -36.22 -10.17 -14.05
N TYR A 115 -36.24 -8.84 -14.25
CA TYR A 115 -36.63 -8.26 -15.53
C TYR A 115 -35.50 -8.38 -16.55
N ARG A 116 -35.86 -8.69 -17.82
CA ARG A 116 -34.91 -8.76 -18.92
C ARG A 116 -34.21 -7.41 -19.15
N PRO A 117 -32.98 -7.40 -19.71
CA PRO A 117 -32.34 -6.17 -20.15
C PRO A 117 -33.24 -5.36 -21.06
N ALA A 118 -33.15 -4.03 -20.97
CA ALA A 118 -33.94 -3.12 -21.78
C ALA A 118 -33.43 -3.06 -23.23
N ARG A 119 -32.11 -3.17 -23.42
CA ARG A 119 -31.45 -3.06 -24.72
C ARG A 119 -30.36 -4.12 -24.92
N ASP A 120 -29.54 -4.34 -23.91
CA ASP A 120 -28.33 -5.13 -23.99
C ASP A 120 -28.59 -6.65 -23.87
N ARG A 121 -27.55 -7.48 -23.99
CA ARG A 121 -27.69 -8.94 -23.84
C ARG A 121 -27.82 -9.37 -22.40
N HIS A 122 -27.06 -8.71 -21.53
CA HIS A 122 -27.00 -9.04 -20.10
C HIS A 122 -27.27 -7.82 -19.25
N LYS A 123 -27.97 -8.04 -18.16
CA LYS A 123 -28.05 -7.08 -17.05
C LYS A 123 -26.85 -7.31 -16.14
N ILE A 124 -25.99 -6.32 -16.01
CA ILE A 124 -24.72 -6.46 -15.31
C ILE A 124 -24.72 -5.54 -14.09
N LEU A 125 -24.43 -6.14 -12.93
CA LEU A 125 -24.23 -5.41 -11.68
C LEU A 125 -22.75 -5.41 -11.31
N ILE A 126 -22.14 -4.25 -11.34
CA ILE A 126 -20.77 -4.01 -10.87
C ILE A 126 -20.87 -3.43 -9.46
N VAL A 127 -20.28 -4.10 -8.46
CA VAL A 127 -20.19 -3.59 -7.08
C VAL A 127 -18.72 -3.43 -6.72
N ASP A 128 -18.29 -2.17 -6.63
CA ASP A 128 -16.91 -1.85 -6.22
C ASP A 128 -16.84 -1.77 -4.70
N GLU A 129 -15.65 -2.03 -4.14
CA GLU A 129 -15.35 -2.11 -2.71
C GLU A 129 -16.42 -2.91 -1.93
N VAL A 130 -16.79 -4.05 -2.50
CA VAL A 130 -17.91 -4.89 -2.01
C VAL A 130 -17.74 -5.37 -0.57
N HIS A 131 -16.52 -5.35 -0.01
CA HIS A 131 -16.25 -5.66 1.40
C HIS A 131 -16.87 -4.68 2.39
N MET A 132 -17.32 -3.51 1.91
CA MET A 132 -18.02 -2.51 2.73
C MET A 132 -19.50 -2.82 2.91
N LEU A 133 -20.05 -3.78 2.19
CA LEU A 133 -21.46 -4.21 2.34
C LEU A 133 -21.69 -4.84 3.71
N SER A 134 -22.83 -4.52 4.32
CA SER A 134 -23.25 -5.15 5.57
C SER A 134 -23.53 -6.65 5.40
N GLY A 135 -23.42 -7.43 6.49
CA GLY A 135 -23.73 -8.86 6.46
C GLY A 135 -25.15 -9.17 5.96
N ASN A 136 -26.11 -8.30 6.26
CA ASN A 136 -27.48 -8.42 5.77
C ASN A 136 -27.60 -8.14 4.27
N ALA A 137 -26.82 -7.20 3.73
CA ALA A 137 -26.74 -6.92 2.30
C ALA A 137 -26.16 -8.13 1.54
N TRP A 138 -25.11 -8.77 2.10
CA TRP A 138 -24.56 -10.00 1.55
C TRP A 138 -25.59 -11.14 1.54
N ASN A 139 -26.33 -11.33 2.63
CA ASN A 139 -27.38 -12.36 2.70
C ASN A 139 -28.47 -12.16 1.65
N ALA A 140 -28.76 -10.90 1.32
CA ALA A 140 -29.70 -10.61 0.25
C ALA A 140 -29.20 -11.14 -1.11
N PHE A 141 -27.92 -10.99 -1.44
CA PHE A 141 -27.36 -11.50 -2.70
C PHE A 141 -27.31 -13.04 -2.80
N LEU A 142 -27.24 -13.78 -1.67
CA LEU A 142 -27.05 -15.23 -1.69
C LEU A 142 -28.06 -15.96 -2.55
N LYS A 143 -29.37 -15.65 -2.38
CA LYS A 143 -30.44 -16.31 -3.14
C LYS A 143 -30.26 -16.13 -4.66
N THR A 144 -29.92 -14.92 -5.11
CA THR A 144 -29.75 -14.63 -6.52
C THR A 144 -28.44 -15.20 -7.08
N LEU A 145 -27.41 -15.35 -6.24
CA LEU A 145 -26.16 -15.99 -6.64
C LEU A 145 -26.27 -17.52 -6.71
N GLU A 146 -27.19 -18.13 -5.96
CA GLU A 146 -27.49 -19.57 -6.02
C GLU A 146 -28.29 -19.93 -7.27
N GLU A 147 -29.31 -19.14 -7.58
CA GLU A 147 -30.18 -19.32 -8.73
C GLU A 147 -30.24 -18.05 -9.59
N PRO A 148 -29.13 -17.71 -10.28
CA PRO A 148 -29.05 -16.47 -11.05
C PRO A 148 -29.91 -16.57 -12.31
N PRO A 149 -30.71 -15.53 -12.64
CA PRO A 149 -31.33 -15.43 -13.97
C PRO A 149 -30.27 -15.47 -15.06
N ALA A 150 -30.51 -16.19 -16.16
CA ALA A 150 -29.50 -16.42 -17.21
C ALA A 150 -28.94 -15.13 -17.83
N HIS A 151 -29.75 -14.07 -17.82
CA HIS A 151 -29.38 -12.75 -18.35
C HIS A 151 -28.66 -11.85 -17.36
N VAL A 152 -28.49 -12.29 -16.08
CA VAL A 152 -27.84 -11.47 -15.04
C VAL A 152 -26.38 -11.89 -14.86
N LYS A 153 -25.49 -10.91 -14.75
CA LYS A 153 -24.07 -11.11 -14.41
C LYS A 153 -23.69 -10.19 -13.26
N PHE A 154 -22.93 -10.73 -12.31
CA PHE A 154 -22.38 -9.99 -11.18
C PHE A 154 -20.88 -9.83 -11.34
N ILE A 155 -20.36 -8.63 -11.07
CA ILE A 155 -18.93 -8.36 -11.02
C ILE A 155 -18.64 -7.61 -9.72
N PHE A 156 -18.10 -8.32 -8.76
CA PHE A 156 -17.68 -7.77 -7.47
C PHE A 156 -16.22 -7.38 -7.53
N ALA A 157 -15.86 -6.23 -6.97
CA ALA A 157 -14.48 -5.81 -6.82
C ALA A 157 -14.17 -5.49 -5.35
N THR A 158 -13.00 -5.91 -4.86
CA THR A 158 -12.59 -5.68 -3.47
C THR A 158 -11.09 -5.52 -3.34
N THR A 159 -10.69 -4.70 -2.37
CA THR A 159 -9.31 -4.65 -1.88
C THR A 159 -9.06 -5.63 -0.73
N GLU A 160 -10.11 -6.10 -0.06
CA GLU A 160 -10.04 -6.91 1.16
C GLU A 160 -10.85 -8.20 1.03
N VAL A 161 -10.29 -9.18 0.32
CA VAL A 161 -10.97 -10.46 0.07
C VAL A 161 -11.33 -11.23 1.37
N HIS A 162 -10.55 -11.05 2.44
CA HIS A 162 -10.78 -11.72 3.72
C HIS A 162 -12.06 -11.26 4.42
N LYS A 163 -12.60 -10.09 4.07
CA LYS A 163 -13.88 -9.59 4.57
C LYS A 163 -15.10 -10.10 3.79
N VAL A 164 -14.88 -10.73 2.62
CA VAL A 164 -15.97 -11.29 1.82
C VAL A 164 -16.37 -12.67 2.38
N PRO A 165 -17.67 -12.91 2.62
CA PRO A 165 -18.11 -14.19 3.17
C PRO A 165 -17.75 -15.39 2.28
N ILE A 166 -17.35 -16.50 2.90
CA ILE A 166 -16.94 -17.72 2.20
C ILE A 166 -18.07 -18.28 1.31
N THR A 167 -19.32 -18.07 1.73
CA THR A 167 -20.53 -18.47 0.98
C THR A 167 -20.65 -17.74 -0.37
N ILE A 168 -20.15 -16.52 -0.46
CA ILE A 168 -20.08 -15.72 -1.70
C ILE A 168 -18.87 -16.16 -2.53
N LEU A 169 -17.71 -16.32 -1.87
CA LEU A 169 -16.47 -16.74 -2.54
C LEU A 169 -16.65 -18.06 -3.31
N SER A 170 -17.39 -19.02 -2.74
CA SER A 170 -17.63 -20.32 -3.37
C SER A 170 -18.54 -20.26 -4.62
N ARG A 171 -19.24 -19.14 -4.86
CA ARG A 171 -20.17 -18.94 -5.99
C ARG A 171 -19.63 -17.99 -7.05
N CYS A 172 -18.46 -17.37 -6.80
CA CYS A 172 -17.84 -16.43 -7.70
C CYS A 172 -16.58 -17.01 -8.34
N GLN A 173 -16.37 -16.72 -9.62
CA GLN A 173 -15.09 -16.95 -10.26
C GLN A 173 -14.14 -15.83 -9.84
N ARG A 174 -13.09 -16.19 -9.07
CA ARG A 174 -12.12 -15.24 -8.53
C ARG A 174 -10.99 -14.95 -9.49
N PHE A 175 -10.61 -13.67 -9.55
CA PHE A 175 -9.47 -13.15 -10.31
C PHE A 175 -8.63 -12.26 -9.40
N ASP A 176 -7.36 -12.63 -9.21
CA ASP A 176 -6.43 -11.89 -8.37
C ASP A 176 -5.58 -10.94 -9.23
N PHE A 177 -5.82 -9.64 -9.04
CA PHE A 177 -5.06 -8.57 -9.67
C PHE A 177 -3.77 -8.33 -8.89
N LYS A 178 -2.66 -8.33 -9.59
CA LYS A 178 -1.33 -8.15 -9.01
C LYS A 178 -0.93 -6.68 -8.98
N MET A 179 -0.03 -6.33 -8.07
CA MET A 179 0.68 -5.05 -8.14
C MET A 179 1.45 -4.95 -9.45
N ILE A 180 1.44 -3.77 -10.04
CA ILE A 180 2.14 -3.51 -11.30
C ILE A 180 3.59 -3.15 -10.94
N SER A 181 4.57 -3.77 -11.59
CA SER A 181 5.98 -3.44 -11.34
C SER A 181 6.28 -1.98 -11.72
N ALA A 182 7.22 -1.35 -11.00
CA ALA A 182 7.63 0.02 -11.27
C ALA A 182 8.11 0.20 -12.72
N GLN A 183 8.79 -0.80 -13.28
CA GLN A 183 9.20 -0.79 -14.69
C GLN A 183 8.02 -0.67 -15.65
N ARG A 184 6.95 -1.48 -15.46
CA ARG A 184 5.74 -1.43 -16.30
C ARG A 184 4.99 -0.10 -16.15
N ILE A 185 4.96 0.45 -14.93
CA ILE A 185 4.40 1.78 -14.68
C ILE A 185 5.22 2.83 -15.42
N ALA A 186 6.55 2.81 -15.32
CA ALA A 186 7.43 3.74 -16.02
C ALA A 186 7.26 3.68 -17.54
N GLU A 187 7.17 2.48 -18.13
CA GLU A 187 6.89 2.28 -19.56
C GLU A 187 5.56 2.94 -19.96
N ARG A 188 4.51 2.77 -19.16
CA ARG A 188 3.18 3.37 -19.44
C ARG A 188 3.20 4.89 -19.26
N VAL A 189 3.89 5.40 -18.25
CA VAL A 189 4.07 6.84 -18.01
C VAL A 189 4.80 7.49 -19.17
N ARG A 190 5.91 6.90 -19.68
CA ARG A 190 6.63 7.41 -20.87
C ARG A 190 5.72 7.47 -22.10
N TYR A 191 4.96 6.41 -22.34
CA TYR A 191 3.99 6.38 -23.44
C TYR A 191 3.00 7.55 -23.34
N ILE A 192 2.40 7.75 -22.17
CA ILE A 192 1.41 8.81 -21.94
C ILE A 192 2.05 10.21 -22.09
N LEU A 193 3.24 10.42 -21.55
CA LEU A 193 3.98 11.68 -21.69
C LEU A 193 4.26 12.01 -23.17
N GLY A 194 4.62 10.99 -23.97
CA GLY A 194 4.79 11.14 -25.41
C GLY A 194 3.53 11.59 -26.12
N GLU A 195 2.40 10.97 -25.81
CA GLU A 195 1.09 11.33 -26.39
C GLU A 195 0.60 12.73 -25.95
N GLU A 196 0.89 13.13 -24.71
CA GLU A 196 0.57 14.45 -24.17
C GLU A 196 1.60 15.52 -24.58
N LYS A 197 2.69 15.14 -25.29
CA LYS A 197 3.77 16.02 -25.76
C LYS A 197 4.48 16.73 -24.62
N ILE A 198 4.69 16.03 -23.50
CA ILE A 198 5.39 16.53 -22.33
C ILE A 198 6.77 15.89 -22.28
N VAL A 199 7.81 16.72 -22.10
CA VAL A 199 9.18 16.24 -21.97
C VAL A 199 9.43 15.93 -20.49
N ALA A 200 9.96 14.75 -20.21
CA ALA A 200 10.35 14.37 -18.85
C ALA A 200 11.73 13.69 -18.88
N ASP A 201 12.53 13.95 -17.87
CA ASP A 201 13.75 13.18 -17.68
C ASP A 201 13.44 11.79 -17.09
N GLU A 202 14.39 10.87 -17.21
CA GLU A 202 14.20 9.50 -16.74
C GLU A 202 14.05 9.43 -15.21
N ALA A 203 14.70 10.33 -14.48
CA ALA A 203 14.62 10.42 -13.03
C ALA A 203 13.21 10.78 -12.57
N ALA A 204 12.51 11.70 -13.26
CA ALA A 204 11.12 12.06 -12.99
C ALA A 204 10.19 10.86 -13.23
N VAL A 205 10.37 10.14 -14.34
CA VAL A 205 9.55 8.97 -14.68
C VAL A 205 9.71 7.84 -13.65
N GLN A 206 10.94 7.53 -13.28
CA GLN A 206 11.25 6.51 -12.27
C GLN A 206 10.70 6.89 -10.89
N LEU A 207 10.79 8.17 -10.53
CA LEU A 207 10.25 8.67 -9.26
C LEU A 207 8.73 8.50 -9.20
N VAL A 208 8.01 8.93 -10.25
CA VAL A 208 6.55 8.73 -10.35
C VAL A 208 6.18 7.25 -10.26
N ALA A 209 6.91 6.38 -10.98
CA ALA A 209 6.64 4.95 -10.98
C ALA A 209 6.87 4.29 -9.61
N ARG A 210 7.92 4.73 -8.89
CA ARG A 210 8.26 4.25 -7.56
C ARG A 210 7.21 4.68 -6.53
N GLU A 211 6.84 5.97 -6.55
CA GLU A 211 5.88 6.53 -5.60
C GLU A 211 4.45 6.01 -5.82
N ALA A 212 4.13 5.53 -7.01
CA ALA A 212 2.86 4.88 -7.30
C ALA A 212 2.65 3.53 -6.58
N ALA A 213 3.71 2.94 -6.01
CA ALA A 213 3.66 1.72 -5.21
C ALA A 213 2.82 0.58 -5.84
N GLY A 214 2.94 0.39 -7.17
CA GLY A 214 2.24 -0.65 -7.92
C GLY A 214 0.81 -0.32 -8.37
N SER A 215 0.34 0.92 -8.15
CA SER A 215 -0.97 1.42 -8.54
C SER A 215 -0.87 2.32 -9.78
N MET A 216 -1.42 1.89 -10.92
CA MET A 216 -1.46 2.74 -12.14
C MET A 216 -2.32 4.00 -11.94
N ARG A 217 -3.40 3.91 -11.17
CA ARG A 217 -4.25 5.07 -10.89
C ARG A 217 -3.50 6.15 -10.13
N ASP A 218 -2.73 5.74 -9.11
CA ASP A 218 -1.96 6.68 -8.29
C ASP A 218 -0.79 7.24 -9.08
N ALA A 219 -0.13 6.42 -9.96
CA ALA A 219 0.87 6.90 -10.90
C ALA A 219 0.34 8.04 -11.79
N LEU A 220 -0.84 7.87 -12.36
CA LEU A 220 -1.45 8.89 -13.22
C LEU A 220 -1.93 10.12 -12.44
N SER A 221 -2.36 9.95 -11.20
CA SER A 221 -2.74 11.07 -10.33
C SER A 221 -1.51 11.87 -9.90
N ILE A 222 -0.41 11.21 -9.56
CA ILE A 222 0.89 11.82 -9.27
C ILE A 222 1.41 12.56 -10.50
N LEU A 223 1.37 11.92 -11.67
CA LEU A 223 1.80 12.53 -12.93
C LEU A 223 1.01 13.80 -13.24
N ASP A 224 -0.29 13.79 -13.02
CA ASP A 224 -1.19 14.93 -13.20
C ASP A 224 -0.79 16.13 -12.30
N GLN A 225 -0.43 15.86 -11.05
CA GLN A 225 0.07 16.87 -10.11
C GLN A 225 1.42 17.44 -10.57
N CYS A 226 2.33 16.57 -11.03
CA CYS A 226 3.63 16.99 -11.54
C CYS A 226 3.49 17.87 -12.79
N ILE A 227 2.58 17.53 -13.70
CA ILE A 227 2.30 18.33 -14.90
C ILE A 227 1.68 19.67 -14.54
N ALA A 228 0.75 19.70 -13.57
CA ALA A 228 0.13 20.94 -13.11
C ALA A 228 1.17 21.92 -12.52
N PHE A 229 2.25 21.42 -11.94
CA PHE A 229 3.33 22.22 -11.36
C PHE A 229 4.41 22.58 -12.39
N GLY A 230 4.96 21.58 -13.10
CA GLY A 230 6.13 21.73 -14.00
C GLY A 230 5.76 22.11 -15.44
N GLY A 231 4.49 22.08 -15.81
CA GLY A 231 4.03 22.41 -17.16
C GLY A 231 4.49 21.39 -18.21
N ALA A 232 5.15 21.86 -19.27
CA ALA A 232 5.55 21.03 -20.42
C ALA A 232 6.87 20.27 -20.22
N SER A 233 7.59 20.49 -19.14
CA SER A 233 8.85 19.84 -18.84
C SER A 233 8.89 19.38 -17.38
N LEU A 234 9.19 18.10 -17.17
CA LEU A 234 9.27 17.48 -15.85
C LEU A 234 10.73 17.09 -15.58
N VAL A 235 11.33 17.69 -14.56
CA VAL A 235 12.68 17.41 -14.08
C VAL A 235 12.60 16.68 -12.75
N GLY A 236 13.42 15.66 -12.54
CA GLY A 236 13.39 14.79 -11.35
C GLY A 236 13.40 15.55 -10.03
N ASP A 237 14.27 16.57 -9.90
CA ASP A 237 14.38 17.39 -8.69
C ASP A 237 13.09 18.20 -8.40
N GLU A 238 12.41 18.66 -9.46
CA GLU A 238 11.13 19.38 -9.31
C GLU A 238 10.01 18.42 -8.91
N VAL A 239 9.97 17.25 -9.55
CA VAL A 239 9.02 16.18 -9.21
C VAL A 239 9.23 15.73 -7.76
N ALA A 240 10.47 15.54 -7.30
CA ALA A 240 10.78 15.20 -5.92
C ALA A 240 10.22 16.23 -4.93
N ARG A 241 10.38 17.51 -5.22
CA ARG A 241 9.83 18.62 -4.39
C ARG A 241 8.31 18.62 -4.36
N VAL A 242 7.65 18.41 -5.50
CA VAL A 242 6.18 18.36 -5.59
C VAL A 242 5.62 17.20 -4.78
N LEU A 243 6.28 16.05 -4.82
CA LEU A 243 5.87 14.84 -4.12
C LEU A 243 6.27 14.84 -2.64
N GLY A 244 7.06 15.83 -2.20
CA GLY A 244 7.58 15.87 -0.83
C GLY A 244 8.56 14.73 -0.52
N VAL A 245 9.14 14.13 -1.56
CA VAL A 245 10.13 13.06 -1.43
C VAL A 245 11.46 13.68 -1.08
N ALA A 246 12.03 13.29 0.04
CA ALA A 246 13.32 13.78 0.50
C ALA A 246 14.41 13.48 -0.53
N ASP A 247 15.33 14.45 -0.70
CA ASP A 247 16.52 14.23 -1.48
C ASP A 247 17.28 12.99 -0.97
N ARG A 248 17.75 12.21 -1.91
CA ARG A 248 18.50 10.97 -1.66
C ARG A 248 19.69 11.20 -0.70
N ALA A 249 20.41 12.30 -0.87
CA ALA A 249 21.56 12.63 -0.03
C ALA A 249 21.13 12.91 1.41
N ALA A 250 20.03 13.64 1.61
CA ALA A 250 19.48 13.93 2.93
C ALA A 250 18.99 12.67 3.65
N LEU A 251 18.31 11.78 2.90
CA LEU A 251 17.85 10.49 3.45
C LEU A 251 19.04 9.57 3.82
N HIS A 252 20.07 9.56 2.98
CA HIS A 252 21.29 8.80 3.26
C HIS A 252 22.03 9.35 4.49
N ALA A 253 22.15 10.68 4.59
CA ALA A 253 22.77 11.33 5.75
C ALA A 253 22.00 11.02 7.06
N LEU A 254 20.66 11.06 7.02
CA LEU A 254 19.82 10.70 8.15
C LEU A 254 20.00 9.22 8.54
N ALA A 255 19.99 8.30 7.57
CA ALA A 255 20.22 6.88 7.82
C ALA A 255 21.62 6.62 8.41
N SER A 256 22.67 7.28 7.88
CA SER A 256 24.05 7.18 8.39
C SER A 256 24.14 7.67 9.84
N ALA A 257 23.53 8.82 10.14
CA ALA A 257 23.51 9.35 11.50
C ALA A 257 22.86 8.38 12.52
N VAL A 258 21.75 7.71 12.12
CA VAL A 258 21.10 6.70 12.97
C VAL A 258 21.97 5.45 13.13
N VAL A 259 22.60 4.96 12.05
CA VAL A 259 23.49 3.78 12.08
C VAL A 259 24.70 4.05 12.99
N GLU A 260 25.35 5.19 12.84
CA GLU A 260 26.57 5.58 13.53
C GLU A 260 26.34 6.06 14.97
N GLY A 261 25.07 6.25 15.36
CA GLY A 261 24.72 6.65 16.73
C GLY A 261 24.74 8.17 16.98
N HIS A 262 24.81 8.98 15.94
CA HIS A 262 24.90 10.45 16.01
C HIS A 262 23.50 11.08 16.09
N ALA A 263 22.88 11.06 17.27
CA ALA A 263 21.52 11.56 17.48
C ALA A 263 21.36 13.07 17.17
N ASP A 264 22.39 13.86 17.43
CA ASP A 264 22.45 15.29 17.13
C ASP A 264 22.40 15.57 15.62
N GLN A 265 23.16 14.80 14.83
CA GLN A 265 23.14 14.89 13.37
C GLN A 265 21.79 14.43 12.81
N ALA A 266 21.21 13.34 13.35
CA ALA A 266 19.89 12.87 12.95
C ALA A 266 18.82 13.96 13.16
N LEU A 267 18.80 14.63 14.31
CA LEU A 267 17.88 15.73 14.60
C LEU A 267 18.11 16.92 13.65
N SER A 268 19.37 17.26 13.36
CA SER A 268 19.73 18.33 12.44
C SER A 268 19.22 18.06 11.01
N GLN A 269 19.33 16.81 10.54
CA GLN A 269 18.81 16.41 9.23
C GLN A 269 17.26 16.47 9.19
N ILE A 270 16.58 16.02 10.25
CA ILE A 270 15.10 16.11 10.33
C ILE A 270 14.65 17.56 10.32
N ASP A 271 15.34 18.45 11.06
CA ASP A 271 15.03 19.88 11.06
C ASP A 271 15.25 20.53 9.70
N ALA A 272 16.33 20.17 8.98
CA ALA A 272 16.59 20.64 7.62
C ALA A 272 15.50 20.19 6.65
N LEU A 273 15.06 18.94 6.71
CA LEU A 273 13.96 18.41 5.92
C LEU A 273 12.63 19.12 6.24
N ALA A 274 12.33 19.34 7.52
CA ALA A 274 11.13 20.06 7.95
C ALA A 274 11.10 21.50 7.44
N ARG A 275 12.23 22.23 7.53
CA ARG A 275 12.36 23.61 6.97
C ARG A 275 12.28 23.63 5.46
N GLY A 276 12.74 22.58 4.79
CA GLY A 276 12.63 22.40 3.34
C GLY A 276 11.19 22.14 2.87
N GLY A 277 10.24 21.98 3.79
CA GLY A 277 8.82 21.74 3.48
C GLY A 277 8.49 20.30 3.11
N PHE A 278 9.40 19.35 3.36
CA PHE A 278 9.15 17.93 3.09
C PHE A 278 8.14 17.32 4.06
N ASP A 279 7.29 16.41 3.56
CA ASP A 279 6.39 15.62 4.39
C ASP A 279 7.17 14.61 5.24
N LEU A 280 7.25 14.87 6.53
CA LEU A 280 8.00 14.01 7.46
C LEU A 280 7.38 12.61 7.64
N GLY A 281 6.10 12.44 7.34
CA GLY A 281 5.48 11.11 7.25
C GLY A 281 5.99 10.33 6.04
N HIS A 282 6.25 11.02 4.92
CA HIS A 282 6.90 10.44 3.74
C HIS A 282 8.36 10.09 4.03
N VAL A 283 9.10 11.04 4.60
CA VAL A 283 10.50 10.82 5.03
C VAL A 283 10.62 9.59 5.95
N ALA A 284 9.69 9.41 6.88
CA ALA A 284 9.66 8.26 7.78
C ALA A 284 9.46 6.92 7.02
N ARG A 285 8.58 6.89 6.03
CA ARG A 285 8.38 5.72 5.16
C ARG A 285 9.61 5.41 4.31
N ASP A 286 10.24 6.42 3.75
CA ASP A 286 11.45 6.26 2.94
C ASP A 286 12.63 5.82 3.78
N LEU A 287 12.72 6.32 5.02
CA LEU A 287 13.73 5.88 5.98
C LEU A 287 13.55 4.39 6.33
N LEU A 288 12.32 3.92 6.56
CA LEU A 288 12.04 2.51 6.79
C LEU A 288 12.45 1.66 5.58
N ARG A 289 12.09 2.10 4.35
CA ARG A 289 12.49 1.44 3.10
C ARG A 289 14.00 1.35 2.99
N ARG A 290 14.72 2.44 3.30
CA ARG A 290 16.18 2.50 3.28
C ARG A 290 16.80 1.49 4.25
N PHE A 291 16.26 1.35 5.46
CA PHE A 291 16.74 0.38 6.43
C PHE A 291 16.43 -1.07 6.03
N ARG A 292 15.32 -1.33 5.34
CA ARG A 292 15.05 -2.63 4.70
C ARG A 292 16.12 -2.94 3.67
N ASP A 293 16.48 -2.00 2.83
CA ASP A 293 17.48 -2.18 1.78
C ASP A 293 18.88 -2.41 2.38
N LEU A 294 19.24 -1.71 3.45
CA LEU A 294 20.46 -1.96 4.22
C LEU A 294 20.49 -3.39 4.79
N ALA A 295 19.37 -3.86 5.35
CA ALA A 295 19.28 -5.21 5.92
C ALA A 295 19.43 -6.27 4.83
N VAL A 296 18.80 -6.11 3.66
CA VAL A 296 18.96 -7.01 2.52
C VAL A 296 20.40 -7.00 2.01
N ALA A 297 20.99 -5.82 1.80
CA ALA A 297 22.37 -5.69 1.32
C ALA A 297 23.40 -6.25 2.31
N ARG A 298 23.07 -6.33 3.61
CA ARG A 298 23.95 -6.90 4.64
C ARG A 298 23.94 -8.42 4.67
N VAL A 299 22.79 -9.02 4.35
CA VAL A 299 22.56 -10.47 4.49
C VAL A 299 22.76 -11.22 3.14
N VAL A 300 22.38 -10.57 2.04
CA VAL A 300 22.42 -11.20 0.71
C VAL A 300 23.72 -10.85 -0.01
N PRO A 301 24.51 -11.83 -0.51
CA PRO A 301 25.76 -11.57 -1.23
C PRO A 301 25.56 -10.78 -2.54
N GLU A 302 24.51 -11.09 -3.29
CA GLU A 302 24.14 -10.44 -4.54
C GLU A 302 22.73 -9.81 -4.39
N PRO A 303 22.63 -8.62 -3.79
CA PRO A 303 21.35 -8.00 -3.46
C PRO A 303 20.66 -7.33 -4.66
N GLU A 304 21.32 -7.16 -5.82
CA GLU A 304 20.85 -6.45 -6.99
C GLU A 304 19.45 -6.89 -7.46
N PRO A 305 19.14 -8.19 -7.55
CA PRO A 305 17.82 -8.63 -8.01
C PRO A 305 16.69 -8.36 -7.00
N LEU A 306 17.04 -8.08 -5.73
CA LEU A 306 16.09 -7.85 -4.64
C LEU A 306 15.92 -6.37 -4.31
N LEU A 307 16.81 -5.52 -4.83
CA LEU A 307 16.84 -4.07 -4.59
C LEU A 307 16.61 -3.37 -5.93
N ASP A 308 15.51 -2.63 -6.02
CA ASP A 308 15.21 -1.79 -7.19
C ASP A 308 15.90 -0.42 -7.01
N LEU A 309 17.24 -0.42 -7.08
CA LEU A 309 18.09 0.72 -6.84
C LEU A 309 19.01 0.97 -8.05
N ALA A 310 19.34 2.25 -8.31
CA ALA A 310 20.38 2.61 -9.27
C ALA A 310 21.77 2.21 -8.72
N ASP A 311 22.72 1.95 -9.61
CA ASP A 311 24.07 1.46 -9.25
C ASP A 311 24.77 2.31 -8.18
N ALA A 312 24.64 3.64 -8.27
CA ALA A 312 25.22 4.56 -7.28
C ALA A 312 24.53 4.44 -5.90
N GLU A 313 23.20 4.22 -5.89
CA GLU A 313 22.44 3.99 -4.66
C GLU A 313 22.80 2.68 -3.99
N LEU A 314 22.97 1.65 -4.80
CA LEU A 314 23.37 0.34 -4.35
C LEU A 314 24.76 0.35 -3.69
N ALA A 315 25.69 1.11 -4.27
CA ALA A 315 27.04 1.29 -3.71
C ALA A 315 26.99 1.97 -2.32
N ASP A 316 26.17 3.03 -2.17
CA ASP A 316 25.97 3.73 -0.90
C ASP A 316 25.32 2.82 0.15
N VAL A 317 24.32 2.03 -0.26
CA VAL A 317 23.63 1.06 0.61
C VAL A 317 24.62 -0.01 1.08
N LYS A 318 25.38 -0.62 0.19
CA LYS A 318 26.37 -1.65 0.53
C LYS A 318 27.44 -1.09 1.49
N THR A 319 27.91 0.12 1.24
CA THR A 319 28.93 0.79 2.07
C THR A 319 28.42 1.03 3.48
N LEU A 320 27.19 1.55 3.62
CA LEU A 320 26.60 1.82 4.94
C LEU A 320 26.22 0.52 5.66
N ALA A 321 25.70 -0.48 4.94
CA ALA A 321 25.36 -1.80 5.50
C ALA A 321 26.57 -2.53 6.07
N ALA A 322 27.77 -2.35 5.46
CA ALA A 322 29.00 -2.96 5.96
C ALA A 322 29.46 -2.41 7.32
N ARG A 323 29.00 -1.21 7.70
CA ARG A 323 29.38 -0.54 8.98
C ARG A 323 28.55 -0.98 10.18
N THR A 324 27.54 -1.84 10.00
CA THR A 324 26.67 -2.27 11.07
C THR A 324 26.40 -3.77 11.01
N ASN A 325 25.92 -4.35 12.09
CA ASN A 325 25.58 -5.78 12.13
C ASN A 325 24.10 -6.02 11.77
N PRO A 326 23.73 -7.24 11.35
CA PRO A 326 22.36 -7.58 10.96
C PRO A 326 21.34 -7.37 12.09
N ASP A 327 21.72 -7.66 13.34
CA ASP A 327 20.82 -7.57 14.49
C ASP A 327 20.46 -6.12 14.82
N ASP A 328 21.43 -5.20 14.70
CA ASP A 328 21.17 -3.77 14.87
C ASP A 328 20.27 -3.23 13.75
N LEU A 329 20.46 -3.68 12.52
CA LEU A 329 19.57 -3.31 11.40
C LEU A 329 18.14 -3.80 11.65
N ALA A 330 17.98 -5.04 12.13
CA ALA A 330 16.67 -5.59 12.47
C ALA A 330 15.98 -4.80 13.62
N ARG A 331 16.74 -4.40 14.64
CA ARG A 331 16.24 -3.56 15.75
C ARG A 331 15.81 -2.18 15.26
N ILE A 332 16.61 -1.55 14.41
CA ILE A 332 16.29 -0.23 13.83
C ILE A 332 15.04 -0.35 12.97
N PHE A 333 14.96 -1.35 12.10
CA PHE A 333 13.80 -1.60 11.25
C PHE A 333 12.52 -1.78 12.06
N THR A 334 12.55 -2.62 13.10
CA THR A 334 11.41 -2.84 14.00
C THR A 334 11.00 -1.55 14.72
N GLY A 335 11.96 -0.77 15.18
CA GLY A 335 11.69 0.51 15.82
C GLY A 335 11.09 1.55 14.89
N LEU A 336 11.55 1.61 13.63
CA LEU A 336 11.00 2.48 12.59
C LEU A 336 9.60 2.02 12.15
N SER A 337 9.36 0.71 12.04
CA SER A 337 8.03 0.18 11.73
C SER A 337 7.01 0.61 12.78
N LYS A 338 7.34 0.46 14.07
CA LYS A 338 6.47 0.93 15.15
C LYS A 338 6.26 2.44 15.13
N MET A 339 7.29 3.21 14.81
CA MET A 339 7.19 4.67 14.67
C MET A 339 6.17 5.06 13.59
N LEU A 340 6.09 4.35 12.46
CA LEU A 340 5.09 4.63 11.43
C LEU A 340 3.66 4.41 11.92
N ASP A 341 3.42 3.37 12.72
CA ASP A 341 2.12 3.13 13.36
C ASP A 341 1.78 4.27 14.33
N ASP A 342 2.78 4.72 15.11
CA ASP A 342 2.65 5.85 16.04
C ASP A 342 2.36 7.17 15.28
N ILE A 343 3.00 7.43 14.12
CA ILE A 343 2.73 8.60 13.26
C ILE A 343 1.29 8.59 12.76
N ALA A 344 0.81 7.43 12.31
CA ALA A 344 -0.56 7.29 11.79
C ALA A 344 -1.63 7.61 12.85
N THR A 345 -1.33 7.37 14.12
CA THR A 345 -2.27 7.57 15.24
C THR A 345 -2.11 8.92 15.95
N ALA A 346 -0.89 9.42 16.13
CA ALA A 346 -0.59 10.59 16.97
C ALA A 346 -0.75 11.94 16.25
N GLY A 347 -0.83 12.00 14.92
CA GLY A 347 -1.00 13.25 14.15
C GLY A 347 0.16 14.26 14.23
N THR A 348 1.30 13.89 14.84
CA THR A 348 2.50 14.74 14.98
C THR A 348 3.75 14.07 14.40
N PRO A 349 3.88 13.97 13.05
CA PRO A 349 4.95 13.22 12.40
C PRO A 349 6.35 13.65 12.82
N ARG A 350 6.56 14.95 12.98
CA ARG A 350 7.88 15.53 13.35
C ARG A 350 8.39 15.00 14.69
N HIS A 351 7.62 15.20 15.74
CA HIS A 351 8.07 14.83 17.09
C HIS A 351 8.26 13.32 17.23
N THR A 352 7.37 12.53 16.60
CA THR A 352 7.46 11.07 16.62
C THR A 352 8.72 10.60 15.90
N LEU A 353 9.05 11.17 14.74
CA LEU A 353 10.27 10.85 13.99
C LEU A 353 11.53 11.25 14.76
N GLU A 354 11.59 12.47 15.31
CA GLU A 354 12.71 12.96 16.11
C GLU A 354 13.03 12.04 17.31
N ILE A 355 12.03 11.72 18.11
CA ILE A 355 12.20 10.86 19.30
C ILE A 355 12.56 9.42 18.90
N ALA A 356 11.97 8.88 17.86
CA ALA A 356 12.33 7.55 17.36
C ALA A 356 13.79 7.50 16.89
N CYS A 357 14.24 8.47 16.10
CA CYS A 357 15.63 8.54 15.62
C CYS A 357 16.61 8.70 16.77
N VAL A 358 16.32 9.56 17.78
CA VAL A 358 17.17 9.68 18.98
C VAL A 358 17.28 8.36 19.73
N ARG A 359 16.16 7.66 19.93
CA ARG A 359 16.15 6.36 20.63
C ARG A 359 16.92 5.30 19.85
N LEU A 360 16.77 5.27 18.53
CA LEU A 360 17.43 4.29 17.67
C LEU A 360 18.92 4.59 17.50
N ALA A 361 19.34 5.84 17.45
CA ALA A 361 20.75 6.24 17.43
C ALA A 361 21.45 5.92 18.76
N ARG A 362 20.77 6.14 19.92
CA ARG A 362 21.33 5.88 21.26
C ARG A 362 21.13 4.45 21.75
N ARG A 363 20.79 3.51 20.85
CA ARG A 363 20.57 2.12 21.24
C ARG A 363 21.79 1.53 21.97
N PRO A 364 21.61 0.80 23.11
CA PRO A 364 22.72 0.12 23.75
C PRO A 364 23.22 -1.01 22.84
N PRO A 365 24.54 -1.29 22.83
CA PRO A 365 25.10 -2.41 22.08
C PRO A 365 24.46 -3.73 22.54
N LEU A 366 24.23 -4.66 21.60
CA LEU A 366 23.84 -6.01 21.92
C LEU A 366 25.04 -6.71 22.55
N LEU A 367 24.91 -7.07 23.80
CA LEU A 367 25.88 -7.95 24.47
C LEU A 367 25.41 -9.39 24.27
N PRO A 368 26.28 -10.31 23.81
CA PRO A 368 25.98 -11.73 23.79
C PRO A 368 25.55 -12.21 25.18
N ILE A 369 24.54 -13.07 25.23
CA ILE A 369 24.04 -13.61 26.51
C ILE A 369 25.18 -14.26 27.32
N ASP A 370 26.11 -14.93 26.62
CA ASP A 370 27.26 -15.57 27.22
C ASP A 370 28.20 -14.56 27.92
N ASP A 371 28.38 -13.35 27.35
CA ASP A 371 29.15 -12.29 28.00
C ASP A 371 28.46 -11.75 29.25
N LEU A 372 27.11 -11.64 29.22
CA LEU A 372 26.32 -11.24 30.39
C LEU A 372 26.38 -12.31 31.46
N LEU A 373 26.28 -13.58 31.12
CA LEU A 373 26.41 -14.71 32.05
C LEU A 373 27.82 -14.74 32.66
N ALA A 374 28.87 -14.59 31.87
CA ALA A 374 30.25 -14.52 32.36
C ALA A 374 30.47 -13.35 33.30
N ARG A 375 29.85 -12.17 33.01
CA ARG A 375 29.90 -11.01 33.95
C ARG A 375 29.13 -11.27 35.24
N LEU A 376 27.96 -11.91 35.18
CA LEU A 376 27.19 -12.30 36.35
C LEU A 376 27.95 -13.30 37.19
N GLU A 377 28.53 -14.34 36.61
CA GLU A 377 29.36 -15.31 37.32
C GLU A 377 30.61 -14.66 37.97
N SER A 378 31.22 -13.68 37.30
CA SER A 378 32.33 -12.92 37.87
C SER A 378 31.93 -12.05 39.06
N LEU A 379 30.72 -11.47 39.00
CA LEU A 379 30.14 -10.71 40.11
C LEU A 379 29.75 -11.62 41.27
N GLU A 380 29.15 -12.80 41.02
CA GLU A 380 28.86 -13.80 42.04
C GLU A 380 30.14 -14.27 42.74
N ARG A 381 31.23 -14.55 41.98
CA ARG A 381 32.53 -14.89 42.60
C ARG A 381 33.13 -13.76 43.44
N ARG A 382 32.89 -12.50 43.06
CA ARG A 382 33.33 -11.30 43.84
C ARG A 382 32.47 -11.04 45.05
N LEU A 383 31.19 -11.35 45.02
CA LEU A 383 30.22 -11.20 46.10
C LEU A 383 30.04 -12.52 46.91
N GLY A 384 30.82 -13.57 46.63
CA GLY A 384 30.69 -14.93 47.17
C GLY A 384 30.43 -15.01 48.67
N PRO A 385 29.93 -16.14 49.18
CA PRO A 385 29.44 -16.30 50.55
C PRO A 385 30.61 -16.30 51.59
N GLY A 386 31.19 -15.08 51.85
CA GLY A 386 32.36 -14.98 52.69
C GLY A 386 32.60 -13.61 53.25
N GLY A 387 31.57 -12.92 53.75
CA GLY A 387 31.68 -11.61 54.38
C GLY A 387 30.88 -11.52 55.72
N GLY A 388 30.66 -12.63 56.34
CA GLY A 388 30.11 -12.65 57.72
C GLY A 388 31.21 -12.85 58.72
N GLY A 389 31.93 -11.79 59.12
CA GLY A 389 33.00 -11.85 60.14
C GLY A 389 32.98 -10.63 61.01
N GLY A 390 32.33 -10.75 62.21
CA GLY A 390 32.78 -10.32 63.50
C GLY A 390 33.00 -8.83 63.78
N GLY A 391 32.16 -8.28 64.58
CA GLY A 391 32.39 -7.01 65.31
C GLY A 391 31.29 -6.78 66.30
N GLY A 392 31.41 -7.44 67.45
CA GLY A 392 30.56 -7.19 68.63
C GLY A 392 30.82 -5.81 69.22
N GLY A 393 29.79 -5.12 69.64
CA GLY A 393 29.85 -3.83 70.29
C GLY A 393 28.50 -3.45 70.86
N ALA A 394 28.36 -3.76 72.13
CA ALA A 394 27.48 -3.28 73.21
C ALA A 394 26.35 -2.31 72.90
N ARG A 395 25.14 -2.66 73.34
CA ARG A 395 24.02 -1.76 73.62
C ARG A 395 24.32 -0.88 74.87
N PRO A 396 23.77 0.31 75.05
CA PRO A 396 22.72 0.47 76.02
C PRO A 396 21.45 1.16 75.53
N GLY A 397 20.41 0.85 76.25
CA GLY A 397 19.04 1.13 76.08
C GLY A 397 18.59 2.58 76.26
N GLY A 398 17.35 2.85 75.91
CA GLY A 398 16.65 4.10 76.14
C GLY A 398 15.30 4.11 75.41
N GLU A 399 14.26 3.70 76.11
CA GLU A 399 12.91 4.20 76.23
C GLU A 399 12.14 4.66 75.01
N ASN A 400 11.04 3.94 74.84
CA ASN A 400 9.80 4.38 74.12
C ASN A 400 9.03 5.42 75.02
N PRO A 401 8.29 6.35 74.51
CA PRO A 401 6.85 6.11 74.37
C PRO A 401 6.11 6.72 73.17
N GLY A 402 5.22 5.97 72.66
CA GLY A 402 3.79 6.21 72.56
C GLY A 402 3.26 7.36 71.61
N GLY A 403 2.30 7.02 70.84
CA GLY A 403 1.31 7.96 70.22
C GLY A 403 0.95 7.66 68.78
N ASP A 404 0.09 6.78 68.57
CA ASP A 404 -1.34 6.84 68.28
C ASP A 404 -1.77 7.64 66.98
N ARG A 405 -2.40 6.90 66.09
CA ARG A 405 -3.55 7.26 65.22
C ARG A 405 -3.39 8.35 64.16
N LYS A 406 -3.74 8.16 62.93
CA LYS A 406 -5.06 7.85 62.31
C LYS A 406 -4.96 7.76 60.77
N SER A 407 -5.67 6.82 60.22
CA SER A 407 -6.24 6.77 58.88
C SER A 407 -6.89 8.08 58.45
N VAL A 408 -6.85 8.37 57.14
CA VAL A 408 -8.01 8.80 56.32
C VAL A 408 -7.66 8.79 54.83
N VAL A 409 -8.48 8.05 54.10
CA VAL A 409 -8.95 8.10 52.71
C VAL A 409 -7.92 7.94 51.62
#